data_4dc14977f8d3db3de8ed6f2d64cfb09f
#
_entry.id   4dc14977f8d3db3de8ed6f2d64cfb09f
#
_cell.length_a   1.000
_cell.length_b   1.000
_cell.length_c   1.000
_cell.angle_alpha   90.00
_cell.angle_beta   90.00
_cell.angle_gamma   90.00
#
_symmetry.space_group_name_H-M   'P 1'
#
loop_
_entity.id
_entity.type
_entity.pdbx_description
1 polymer ?
#
loop_
_entity_poly.entity_id
_entity_poly.type
_entity_poly.pdbx_seq_one_letter_code
_entity_poly.pdbx_strand_id
1 'polypeptide(L)' 'MSTDNSFEVVFEPLAVDTETAAKMLGLSSSTVRAHVRTGDLLPRYSGTKPVFTIEELRGFVQSLPSR' A
#
# COMPACT_ATOMS: atom_id res chain seq x y z
N MET A 1 -16.47 21.38 17.95
CA MET A 1 -16.11 21.00 18.12
C MET A 1 -15.58 20.54 17.94
N SER A 2 -15.45 20.70 17.96
CA SER A 2 -14.84 20.37 18.01
C SER A 2 -14.55 19.67 17.70
N THR A 3 -15.15 20.26 16.62
CA THR A 3 -14.73 19.10 16.71
C THR A 3 -13.80 18.60 17.61
N ASP A 4 -14.19 18.09 18.37
CA ASP A 4 -13.33 17.60 19.38
C ASP A 4 -12.64 16.33 18.90
N ASN A 5 -11.37 16.45 18.65
CA ASN A 5 -10.62 15.35 18.08
C ASN A 5 -10.31 14.27 19.09
N SER A 6 -10.60 14.50 20.35
CA SER A 6 -10.29 13.47 21.33
C SER A 6 -11.16 12.23 21.13
N PHE A 7 -12.26 12.35 20.40
CA PHE A 7 -13.10 11.20 20.06
C PHE A 7 -12.83 10.67 18.66
N GLU A 8 -11.90 11.26 17.98
CA GLU A 8 -11.59 10.81 16.64
C GLU A 8 -10.80 9.53 16.70
N VAL A 9 -11.24 8.54 15.94
CA VAL A 9 -10.52 7.27 15.87
C VAL A 9 -9.76 7.27 14.56
N VAL A 10 -8.45 7.17 14.67
CA VAL A 10 -7.60 7.09 13.50
C VAL A 10 -7.38 5.64 13.18
N PHE A 11 -7.81 5.22 12.00
CA PHE A 11 -7.66 3.84 11.56
C PHE A 11 -6.49 3.76 10.62
N GLU A 12 -5.51 2.93 10.96
CA GLU A 12 -4.44 2.61 10.05
C GLU A 12 -4.79 1.29 9.40
N PRO A 13 -4.88 1.24 8.08
CA PRO A 13 -5.18 -0.03 7.43
C PRO A 13 -4.04 -1.01 7.62
N LEU A 14 -4.38 -2.28 7.76
CA LEU A 14 -3.37 -3.33 7.79
C LEU A 14 -2.91 -3.67 6.38
N ALA A 15 -3.76 -3.46 5.41
CA ALA A 15 -3.46 -3.72 4.01
C ALA A 15 -4.36 -2.85 3.16
N VAL A 16 -3.94 -2.61 1.93
CA VAL A 16 -4.67 -1.75 1.01
C VAL A 16 -4.72 -2.44 -0.35
N ASP A 17 -5.67 -1.99 -1.19
CA ASP A 17 -5.79 -2.54 -2.54
C ASP A 17 -4.73 -1.93 -3.46
N THR A 18 -4.72 -2.39 -4.70
CA THR A 18 -3.70 -1.98 -5.67
C THR A 18 -3.72 -0.48 -5.91
N GLU A 19 -4.90 0.10 -6.07
CA GLU A 19 -4.97 1.53 -6.38
C GLU A 19 -4.55 2.39 -5.21
N THR A 20 -4.93 2.00 -4.00
CA THR A 20 -4.49 2.73 -2.82
C THR A 20 -2.99 2.56 -2.63
N ALA A 21 -2.46 1.35 -2.84
CA ALA A 21 -1.02 1.14 -2.75
C ALA A 21 -0.27 2.03 -3.73
N ALA A 22 -0.79 2.13 -4.95
CA ALA A 22 -0.17 2.99 -5.96
C ALA A 22 -0.12 4.43 -5.48
N LYS A 23 -1.21 4.94 -4.92
CA LYS A 23 -1.23 6.31 -4.41
C LYS A 23 -0.23 6.48 -3.28
N MET A 24 -0.15 5.52 -2.37
CA MET A 24 0.78 5.60 -1.26
C MET A 24 2.22 5.58 -1.73
N LEU A 25 2.51 4.87 -2.81
CA LEU A 25 3.85 4.77 -3.36
C LEU A 25 4.18 5.89 -4.33
N GLY A 26 3.19 6.69 -4.74
CA GLY A 26 3.42 7.71 -5.74
C GLY A 26 3.57 7.15 -7.15
N LEU A 27 2.98 6.00 -7.42
CA LEU A 27 3.10 5.29 -8.69
C LEU A 27 1.73 5.12 -9.32
N SER A 28 1.70 4.74 -10.57
CA SER A 28 0.46 4.35 -11.22
C SER A 28 0.12 2.92 -10.85
N SER A 29 -1.17 2.57 -10.97
CA SER A 29 -1.60 1.20 -10.72
C SER A 29 -0.93 0.21 -11.67
N SER A 30 -0.72 0.61 -12.93
CA SER A 30 -0.06 -0.30 -13.87
C SER A 30 1.39 -0.52 -13.51
N THR A 31 2.07 0.49 -12.96
CA THR A 31 3.43 0.29 -12.48
C THR A 31 3.47 -0.64 -11.29
N VAL A 32 2.51 -0.50 -10.35
CA VAL A 32 2.43 -1.42 -9.23
C VAL A 32 2.22 -2.85 -9.73
N ARG A 33 1.32 -3.04 -10.69
CA ARG A 33 1.08 -4.37 -11.23
C ARG A 33 2.32 -4.93 -11.93
N ALA A 34 3.10 -4.07 -12.57
CA ALA A 34 4.36 -4.52 -13.18
C ALA A 34 5.33 -5.03 -12.13
N HIS A 35 5.44 -4.32 -11.00
CA HIS A 35 6.31 -4.79 -9.91
C HIS A 35 5.82 -6.09 -9.30
N VAL A 36 4.52 -6.30 -9.27
CA VAL A 36 3.98 -7.59 -8.82
C VAL A 36 4.42 -8.70 -9.78
N ARG A 37 4.32 -8.44 -11.08
CA ARG A 37 4.69 -9.45 -12.07
C ARG A 37 6.17 -9.80 -12.00
N THR A 38 7.03 -8.84 -11.70
CA THR A 38 8.46 -9.10 -11.61
C THR A 38 8.89 -9.61 -10.25
N GLY A 39 7.95 -9.68 -9.29
CA GLY A 39 8.28 -10.19 -7.97
C GLY A 39 8.84 -9.15 -7.01
N ASP A 40 8.86 -7.89 -7.40
CA ASP A 40 9.36 -6.83 -6.52
C ASP A 40 8.39 -6.51 -5.40
N LEU A 41 7.10 -6.69 -5.65
CA LEU A 41 6.04 -6.50 -4.68
C LEU A 41 5.25 -7.78 -4.56
N LEU A 42 5.04 -8.24 -3.33
CA LEU A 42 4.38 -9.51 -3.06
C LEU A 42 3.04 -9.25 -2.38
N PRO A 43 1.95 -9.31 -3.14
CA PRO A 43 0.63 -9.11 -2.54
C PRO A 43 0.18 -10.35 -1.78
N ARG A 44 -0.75 -10.14 -0.87
CA ARG A 44 -1.57 -11.20 -0.33
C ARG A 44 -2.91 -11.18 -1.04
N TYR A 45 -3.65 -12.23 -0.92
CA TYR A 45 -4.91 -12.33 -1.65
C TYR A 45 -6.05 -12.59 -0.69
N SER A 46 -7.09 -11.75 -0.81
CA SER A 46 -8.36 -11.99 -0.16
C SER A 46 -9.28 -12.56 -1.24
N GLY A 47 -9.41 -13.89 -1.26
CA GLY A 47 -10.02 -14.52 -2.40
C GLY A 47 -9.16 -14.30 -3.63
N THR A 48 -9.72 -13.65 -4.65
CA THR A 48 -8.97 -13.31 -5.85
C THR A 48 -8.47 -11.87 -5.84
N LYS A 49 -8.75 -11.13 -4.78
CA LYS A 49 -8.40 -9.71 -4.72
C LYS A 49 -7.03 -9.53 -4.09
N PRO A 50 -6.08 -8.90 -4.78
CA PRO A 50 -4.77 -8.63 -4.19
C PRO A 50 -4.86 -7.49 -3.19
N VAL A 51 -4.16 -7.64 -2.08
CA VAL A 51 -4.00 -6.58 -1.09
C VAL A 51 -2.52 -6.53 -0.71
N PHE A 52 -2.07 -5.36 -0.32
CA PHE A 52 -0.67 -5.13 0.02
C PHE A 52 -0.60 -4.70 1.47
N THR A 53 0.18 -5.43 2.27
CA THR A 53 0.37 -5.04 3.66
C THR A 53 1.21 -3.78 3.72
N ILE A 54 1.02 -3.02 4.78
CA ILE A 54 1.80 -1.80 4.96
C ILE A 54 3.28 -2.14 5.07
N GLU A 55 3.61 -3.24 5.74
CA GLU A 55 5.00 -3.68 5.85
C GLU A 55 5.61 -3.97 4.50
N GLU A 56 4.84 -4.62 3.62
CA GLU A 56 5.34 -4.91 2.29
C GLU A 56 5.64 -3.62 1.53
N LEU A 57 4.74 -2.64 1.63
CA LEU A 57 4.94 -1.36 0.95
C LEU A 57 6.16 -0.64 1.50
N ARG A 58 6.37 -0.65 2.80
CA ARG A 58 7.55 -0.01 3.40
C ARG A 58 8.83 -0.68 2.93
N GLY A 59 8.84 -2.02 2.93
CA GLY A 59 10.01 -2.76 2.49
C GLY A 59 10.33 -2.49 1.04
N PHE A 60 9.29 -2.41 0.20
CA PHE A 60 9.48 -2.12 -1.22
C PHE A 60 10.14 -0.75 -1.40
N VAL A 61 9.62 0.27 -0.72
CA VAL A 61 10.18 1.62 -0.85
C VAL A 61 11.64 1.63 -0.40
N GLN A 62 11.92 0.96 0.70
CA GLN A 62 13.28 0.94 1.23
C GLN A 62 14.26 0.21 0.31
N SER A 63 13.76 -0.69 -0.52
CA SER A 63 14.61 -1.44 -1.43
C SER A 63 14.86 -0.71 -2.75
N LEU A 64 14.14 0.39 -3.00
CA LEU A 64 14.32 1.14 -4.23
C LEU A 64 15.69 1.83 -4.23
N PRO A 65 16.32 1.93 -5.40
CA PRO A 65 17.58 2.67 -5.46
C PRO A 65 17.34 4.15 -5.15
N SER A 66 18.38 4.79 -4.64
CA SER A 66 18.26 6.20 -4.26
C SER A 66 18.29 7.12 -5.47
N ARG A 67 18.46 6.59 -6.65
CA ARG A 67 18.43 7.39 -7.87
C ARG A 67 18.10 6.53 -9.07
#